data_d6c08854f95144600f6dd3b550d4d330
#
_entry.id   d6c08854f95144600f6dd3b550d4d330
#
_cell.length_a   1.000
_cell.length_b   1.000
_cell.length_c   1.000
_cell.angle_alpha   90.00
_cell.angle_beta   90.00
_cell.angle_gamma   90.00
#
_symmetry.space_group_name_H-M   'P 1'
#
loop_
_entity.id
_entity.type
_entity.pdbx_description
1 polymer ?
#
loop_
_entity_poly.entity_id
_entity_poly.type
_entity_poly.pdbx_seq_one_letter_code
_entity_poly.pdbx_strand_id
1 'polypeptide(L)'
;MFKKTCFLITAFFISIVSFAQNYDVIIIGGGASGTAAGLASARNGANTLIIEEGPWLGGMLTAAGVSAIDGNHRLPSGIWGEFRAKLIEHYGSQQALSTGWVSNTLFEPKVGNQIFQQMVAETKGLEVNFNTHWKSAEYINGLWKVNAEKKGQSLEFWAPILIDATELGDVAASLGFEYRLGMDARDEIGEAFAPEQANDIVQDLTYVVTLKDFGQGSDKTIPKPDNYDPDEFACACAHADPITDNDPTLDCQKMLDYGKLPNGKYMINWPNCGNDHYVNLVELSPEERERELEKAKQTSLRFIYYIQHELGFKHLGIAADEYPTED
;
A
#
# COMPACT_ATOMS: atom_id res chain seq x y z
N MET A 1 -37.33 29.63 -59.65
CA MET A 1 -36.78 28.28 -59.88
C MET A 1 -35.64 28.05 -58.87
N PHE A 2 -35.95 27.59 -57.68
CA PHE A 2 -34.97 27.41 -56.61
C PHE A 2 -34.54 25.92 -56.58
N LYS A 3 -33.24 25.69 -56.87
CA LYS A 3 -32.63 24.36 -56.71
C LYS A 3 -32.33 24.09 -55.21
N LYS A 4 -32.98 23.11 -54.60
CA LYS A 4 -32.65 22.59 -53.27
C LYS A 4 -31.47 21.63 -53.42
N THR A 5 -30.33 22.02 -52.92
CA THR A 5 -29.15 21.14 -52.78
C THR A 5 -29.29 20.37 -51.44
N CYS A 6 -29.48 19.07 -51.54
CA CYS A 6 -29.55 18.19 -50.39
C CYS A 6 -28.12 17.77 -50.01
N PHE A 7 -27.62 18.19 -48.84
CA PHE A 7 -26.34 17.74 -48.30
C PHE A 7 -26.58 16.42 -47.52
N LEU A 8 -26.08 15.32 -48.05
CA LEU A 8 -25.99 14.04 -47.34
C LEU A 8 -24.79 14.11 -46.38
N ILE A 9 -25.04 14.16 -45.08
CA ILE A 9 -24.02 13.99 -44.05
C ILE A 9 -23.86 12.49 -43.84
N THR A 10 -22.79 11.90 -44.36
CA THR A 10 -22.40 10.53 -44.12
C THR A 10 -21.67 10.52 -42.76
N ALA A 11 -22.34 10.07 -41.71
CA ALA A 11 -21.71 9.82 -40.40
C ALA A 11 -20.79 8.60 -40.52
N PHE A 12 -19.48 8.84 -40.47
CA PHE A 12 -18.49 7.79 -40.36
C PHE A 12 -18.48 7.29 -38.92
N PHE A 13 -19.09 6.14 -38.65
CA PHE A 13 -18.92 5.39 -37.42
C PHE A 13 -17.51 4.78 -37.42
N ILE A 14 -16.57 5.38 -36.73
CA ILE A 14 -15.28 4.77 -36.44
C ILE A 14 -15.58 3.72 -35.35
N SER A 15 -15.75 2.48 -35.75
CA SER A 15 -15.72 1.35 -34.82
C SER A 15 -14.29 1.25 -34.26
N ILE A 16 -14.11 1.65 -33.01
CA ILE A 16 -12.88 1.36 -32.27
C ILE A 16 -12.87 -0.15 -32.04
N VAL A 17 -12.12 -0.86 -32.87
CA VAL A 17 -11.83 -2.29 -32.63
C VAL A 17 -10.89 -2.32 -31.44
N SER A 18 -11.41 -2.59 -30.24
CA SER A 18 -10.61 -2.95 -29.09
C SER A 18 -10.02 -4.34 -29.39
N PHE A 19 -8.71 -4.41 -29.57
CA PHE A 19 -8.05 -5.70 -29.65
C PHE A 19 -8.02 -6.29 -28.24
N ALA A 20 -8.69 -7.41 -28.03
CA ALA A 20 -8.56 -8.20 -26.81
C ALA A 20 -7.10 -8.65 -26.70
N GLN A 21 -6.45 -8.25 -25.63
CA GLN A 21 -5.06 -8.64 -25.35
C GLN A 21 -5.09 -9.92 -24.52
N ASN A 22 -4.44 -10.99 -25.00
CA ASN A 22 -4.41 -12.29 -24.33
C ASN A 22 -3.09 -12.47 -23.58
N TYR A 23 -3.22 -12.91 -22.32
CA TYR A 23 -2.11 -13.26 -21.43
C TYR A 23 -2.27 -14.73 -20.97
N ASP A 24 -1.23 -15.29 -20.37
CA ASP A 24 -1.33 -16.57 -19.67
C ASP A 24 -1.83 -16.36 -18.23
N VAL A 25 -1.43 -15.24 -17.63
CA VAL A 25 -1.82 -14.87 -16.26
C VAL A 25 -2.15 -13.38 -16.21
N ILE A 26 -3.28 -13.05 -15.60
CA ILE A 26 -3.63 -11.69 -15.19
C ILE A 26 -3.59 -11.61 -13.66
N ILE A 27 -2.98 -10.56 -13.13
CA ILE A 27 -2.88 -10.29 -11.70
C ILE A 27 -3.54 -8.93 -11.45
N ILE A 28 -4.49 -8.87 -10.54
CA ILE A 28 -5.13 -7.61 -10.14
C ILE A 28 -4.54 -7.18 -8.78
N GLY A 29 -3.91 -6.01 -8.77
CA GLY A 29 -3.12 -5.47 -7.69
C GLY A 29 -1.62 -5.68 -7.87
N GLY A 30 -0.86 -4.58 -7.87
CA GLY A 30 0.60 -4.55 -7.94
C GLY A 30 1.26 -4.39 -6.58
N GLY A 31 0.58 -4.77 -5.49
CA GLY A 31 1.13 -4.82 -4.14
C GLY A 31 2.34 -5.75 -4.05
N ALA A 32 2.85 -5.99 -2.85
CA ALA A 32 4.01 -6.87 -2.64
C ALA A 32 3.74 -8.28 -3.18
N SER A 33 2.57 -8.83 -2.92
CA SER A 33 2.14 -10.16 -3.37
C SER A 33 1.97 -10.22 -4.88
N GLY A 34 1.26 -9.24 -5.48
CA GLY A 34 1.02 -9.21 -6.92
C GLY A 34 2.29 -8.98 -7.73
N THR A 35 3.17 -8.10 -7.26
CA THR A 35 4.49 -7.90 -7.87
C THR A 35 5.32 -9.21 -7.83
N ALA A 36 5.34 -9.88 -6.68
CA ALA A 36 6.04 -11.16 -6.53
C ALA A 36 5.43 -12.27 -7.41
N ALA A 37 4.10 -12.35 -7.47
CA ALA A 37 3.41 -13.30 -8.34
C ALA A 37 3.72 -13.06 -9.82
N GLY A 38 3.73 -11.79 -10.26
CA GLY A 38 4.07 -11.41 -11.62
C GLY A 38 5.49 -11.77 -12.01
N LEU A 39 6.45 -11.45 -11.15
CA LEU A 39 7.86 -11.82 -11.34
C LEU A 39 8.03 -13.34 -11.43
N ALA A 40 7.41 -14.08 -10.51
CA ALA A 40 7.51 -15.53 -10.48
C ALA A 40 6.85 -16.16 -11.72
N SER A 41 5.66 -15.72 -12.09
CA SER A 41 4.91 -16.21 -13.24
C SER A 41 5.69 -16.00 -14.55
N ALA A 42 6.12 -14.78 -14.81
CA ALA A 42 6.84 -14.45 -16.05
C ALA A 42 8.21 -15.13 -16.13
N ARG A 43 8.94 -15.25 -15.02
CA ARG A 43 10.23 -15.98 -14.98
C ARG A 43 10.08 -17.47 -15.22
N ASN A 44 8.87 -18.03 -15.00
CA ASN A 44 8.54 -19.40 -15.39
C ASN A 44 7.98 -19.53 -16.82
N GLY A 45 8.02 -18.46 -17.61
CA GLY A 45 7.71 -18.46 -19.04
C GLY A 45 6.30 -18.05 -19.42
N ALA A 46 5.48 -17.62 -18.45
CA ALA A 46 4.14 -17.12 -18.73
C ALA A 46 4.17 -15.67 -19.25
N ASN A 47 3.31 -15.33 -20.21
CA ASN A 47 3.02 -13.95 -20.57
C ASN A 47 2.06 -13.38 -19.53
N THR A 48 2.54 -12.47 -18.69
CA THR A 48 1.87 -12.04 -17.46
C THR A 48 1.58 -10.54 -17.48
N LEU A 49 0.35 -10.17 -17.09
CA LEU A 49 -0.08 -8.80 -16.89
C LEU A 49 -0.36 -8.55 -15.41
N ILE A 50 0.17 -7.45 -14.89
CA ILE A 50 -0.27 -6.85 -13.62
C ILE A 50 -1.13 -5.61 -13.94
N ILE A 51 -2.32 -5.53 -13.35
CA ILE A 51 -3.18 -4.33 -13.37
C ILE A 51 -3.02 -3.65 -12.02
N GLU A 52 -2.49 -2.42 -12.01
CA GLU A 52 -2.19 -1.66 -10.81
C GLU A 52 -2.87 -0.29 -10.85
N GLU A 53 -3.61 0.04 -9.78
CA GLU A 53 -4.38 1.27 -9.70
C GLU A 53 -3.50 2.52 -9.54
N GLY A 54 -2.40 2.38 -8.84
CA GLY A 54 -1.45 3.45 -8.58
C GLY A 54 -0.30 3.53 -9.59
N PRO A 55 0.60 4.50 -9.42
CA PRO A 55 1.83 4.63 -10.22
C PRO A 55 3.02 3.83 -9.66
N TRP A 56 2.89 3.19 -8.49
CA TRP A 56 3.95 2.47 -7.80
C TRP A 56 3.62 0.99 -7.65
N LEU A 57 4.67 0.15 -7.61
CA LEU A 57 4.60 -1.27 -7.24
C LEU A 57 5.02 -1.45 -5.77
N GLY A 58 4.53 -2.54 -5.15
CA GLY A 58 4.92 -2.94 -3.80
C GLY A 58 3.87 -2.65 -2.73
N GLY A 59 2.80 -1.91 -3.03
CA GLY A 59 1.64 -1.67 -2.15
C GLY A 59 2.06 -1.20 -0.76
N MET A 60 1.79 -2.00 0.27
CA MET A 60 2.11 -1.71 1.66
C MET A 60 3.58 -1.29 1.86
N LEU A 61 4.52 -1.95 1.18
CA LEU A 61 5.95 -1.70 1.33
C LEU A 61 6.42 -0.37 0.72
N THR A 62 5.62 0.26 -0.13
CA THR A 62 6.00 1.42 -0.94
C THR A 62 4.92 2.51 -0.91
N ALA A 63 3.85 2.36 -1.69
CA ALA A 63 2.79 3.36 -1.83
C ALA A 63 2.09 3.68 -0.51
N ALA A 64 1.86 2.68 0.34
CA ALA A 64 1.27 2.88 1.67
C ALA A 64 2.29 3.22 2.77
N GLY A 65 3.60 3.28 2.45
CA GLY A 65 4.62 3.83 3.33
C GLY A 65 5.14 2.92 4.45
N VAL A 66 4.66 1.67 4.58
CA VAL A 66 5.19 0.70 5.56
C VAL A 66 6.46 0.06 5.01
N SER A 67 7.52 0.84 4.90
CA SER A 67 8.79 0.44 4.30
C SER A 67 9.74 -0.26 5.28
N ALA A 68 9.18 -1.20 6.02
CA ALA A 68 9.86 -2.05 6.99
C ALA A 68 9.36 -3.50 6.82
N ILE A 69 10.28 -4.45 6.61
CA ILE A 69 9.89 -5.85 6.40
C ILE A 69 10.33 -6.67 7.60
N ASP A 70 9.35 -7.27 8.26
CA ASP A 70 9.55 -8.17 9.39
C ASP A 70 9.96 -9.57 8.96
N GLY A 71 10.25 -10.41 9.96
CA GLY A 71 10.54 -11.80 9.75
C GLY A 71 12.02 -12.12 9.51
N ASN A 72 12.30 -13.22 8.83
CA ASN A 72 13.66 -13.73 8.70
C ASN A 72 14.47 -12.99 7.62
N HIS A 73 15.10 -11.89 8.01
CA HIS A 73 15.99 -11.12 7.13
C HIS A 73 17.24 -11.89 6.64
N ARG A 74 17.52 -13.07 7.20
CA ARG A 74 18.64 -13.94 6.79
C ARG A 74 18.26 -14.96 5.72
N LEU A 75 16.97 -15.03 5.34
CA LEU A 75 16.54 -15.89 4.24
C LEU A 75 17.08 -15.35 2.91
N PRO A 76 18.01 -16.06 2.22
CA PRO A 76 18.76 -15.49 1.10
C PRO A 76 18.09 -15.74 -0.27
N SER A 77 16.93 -16.35 -0.31
CA SER A 77 16.35 -16.90 -1.54
C SER A 77 15.04 -16.25 -1.96
N GLY A 78 14.66 -16.54 -3.21
CA GLY A 78 13.42 -16.08 -3.82
C GLY A 78 13.45 -14.58 -4.13
N ILE A 79 12.28 -14.06 -4.45
CA ILE A 79 12.07 -12.64 -4.76
C ILE A 79 12.44 -11.77 -3.56
N TRP A 80 12.17 -12.24 -2.34
CA TRP A 80 12.59 -11.58 -1.10
C TRP A 80 14.11 -11.38 -1.03
N GLY A 81 14.90 -12.45 -1.24
CA GLY A 81 16.35 -12.37 -1.19
C GLY A 81 16.93 -11.43 -2.26
N GLU A 82 16.34 -11.44 -3.46
CA GLU A 82 16.72 -10.56 -4.56
C GLU A 82 16.40 -9.09 -4.25
N PHE A 83 15.18 -8.81 -3.81
CA PHE A 83 14.76 -7.46 -3.42
C PHE A 83 15.69 -6.89 -2.33
N ARG A 84 15.93 -7.69 -1.27
CA ARG A 84 16.82 -7.28 -0.20
C ARG A 84 18.26 -7.08 -0.64
N ALA A 85 18.78 -7.91 -1.55
CA ALA A 85 20.12 -7.74 -2.12
C ALA A 85 20.25 -6.42 -2.90
N LYS A 86 19.23 -6.07 -3.70
CA LYS A 86 19.17 -4.79 -4.42
C LYS A 86 19.08 -3.58 -3.46
N LEU A 87 18.38 -3.70 -2.33
CA LEU A 87 18.40 -2.68 -1.27
C LEU A 87 19.79 -2.52 -0.68
N ILE A 88 20.48 -3.63 -0.37
CA ILE A 88 21.86 -3.60 0.15
C ILE A 88 22.81 -2.94 -0.86
N GLU A 89 22.66 -3.26 -2.15
CA GLU A 89 23.44 -2.63 -3.23
C GLU A 89 23.20 -1.12 -3.29
N HIS A 90 21.93 -0.69 -3.21
CA HIS A 90 21.53 0.72 -3.25
C HIS A 90 22.13 1.53 -2.08
N TYR A 91 22.00 1.00 -0.85
CA TYR A 91 22.48 1.71 0.36
C TYR A 91 23.93 1.40 0.73
N GLY A 92 24.60 0.50 -0.01
CA GLY A 92 26.02 0.18 0.14
C GLY A 92 26.36 -0.81 1.25
N SER A 93 25.43 -1.15 2.16
CA SER A 93 25.67 -2.16 3.19
C SER A 93 24.39 -2.73 3.79
N GLN A 94 24.49 -3.92 4.41
CA GLN A 94 23.40 -4.49 5.18
C GLN A 94 23.05 -3.66 6.42
N GLN A 95 24.02 -3.04 7.05
CA GLN A 95 23.84 -2.20 8.25
C GLN A 95 22.98 -0.97 7.94
N ALA A 96 23.05 -0.45 6.72
CA ALA A 96 22.24 0.67 6.29
C ALA A 96 20.73 0.38 6.24
N LEU A 97 20.34 -0.88 6.31
CA LEU A 97 18.94 -1.32 6.39
C LEU A 97 18.43 -1.50 7.83
N SER A 98 19.32 -1.46 8.83
CA SER A 98 18.98 -1.66 10.25
C SER A 98 19.03 -0.33 10.99
N THR A 99 18.33 0.66 10.50
CA THR A 99 18.35 2.04 11.00
C THR A 99 17.37 2.29 12.13
N GLY A 100 16.24 1.60 12.12
CA GLY A 100 15.25 1.60 13.19
C GLY A 100 15.22 0.27 13.92
N TRP A 101 14.36 0.14 14.94
CA TRP A 101 14.31 -1.08 15.75
C TRP A 101 13.11 -1.99 15.43
N VAL A 102 12.15 -1.54 14.62
CA VAL A 102 11.01 -2.38 14.20
C VAL A 102 11.43 -3.53 13.29
N SER A 103 12.45 -3.33 12.46
CA SER A 103 12.88 -4.31 11.47
C SER A 103 14.40 -4.26 11.22
N ASN A 104 14.94 -5.36 10.67
CA ASN A 104 16.30 -5.40 10.11
C ASN A 104 16.35 -5.09 8.61
N THR A 105 15.24 -4.62 8.05
CA THR A 105 15.13 -4.24 6.64
C THR A 105 14.19 -3.05 6.49
N LEU A 106 14.75 -1.88 6.72
CA LEU A 106 14.08 -0.59 6.53
C LEU A 106 14.67 0.11 5.30
N PHE A 107 13.83 0.79 4.55
CA PHE A 107 14.22 1.49 3.32
C PHE A 107 13.25 2.64 3.02
N GLU A 108 13.65 3.52 2.12
CA GLU A 108 12.77 4.59 1.67
C GLU A 108 11.69 4.02 0.74
N PRO A 109 10.39 4.36 0.90
CA PRO A 109 9.30 3.86 0.06
C PRO A 109 9.57 4.00 -1.44
N LYS A 110 10.07 5.15 -1.87
CA LYS A 110 10.43 5.42 -3.26
C LYS A 110 11.53 4.48 -3.79
N VAL A 111 12.53 4.17 -2.97
CA VAL A 111 13.60 3.23 -3.34
C VAL A 111 13.05 1.83 -3.50
N GLY A 112 12.15 1.40 -2.60
CA GLY A 112 11.46 0.11 -2.73
C GLY A 112 10.70 0.01 -4.05
N ASN A 113 9.92 1.01 -4.41
CA ASN A 113 9.22 1.08 -5.70
C ASN A 113 10.20 1.04 -6.89
N GLN A 114 11.28 1.81 -6.86
CA GLN A 114 12.26 1.82 -7.94
C GLN A 114 12.88 0.43 -8.16
N ILE A 115 13.17 -0.28 -7.08
CA ILE A 115 13.70 -1.65 -7.15
C ILE A 115 12.68 -2.60 -7.74
N PHE A 116 11.40 -2.56 -7.31
CA PHE A 116 10.35 -3.39 -7.90
C PHE A 116 10.16 -3.09 -9.40
N GLN A 117 10.14 -1.83 -9.79
CA GLN A 117 10.05 -1.44 -11.20
C GLN A 117 11.26 -1.93 -12.02
N GLN A 118 12.46 -1.86 -11.44
CA GLN A 118 13.67 -2.41 -12.07
C GLN A 118 13.54 -3.92 -12.26
N MET A 119 13.15 -4.67 -11.22
CA MET A 119 12.97 -6.13 -11.30
C MET A 119 11.96 -6.52 -12.37
N VAL A 120 10.86 -5.76 -12.49
CA VAL A 120 9.85 -5.94 -13.54
C VAL A 120 10.44 -5.67 -14.91
N ALA A 121 11.15 -4.55 -15.10
CA ALA A 121 11.75 -4.17 -16.38
C ALA A 121 12.81 -5.18 -16.87
N GLU A 122 13.51 -5.84 -15.95
CA GLU A 122 14.49 -6.89 -16.21
C GLU A 122 13.82 -8.26 -16.51
N THR A 123 12.49 -8.40 -16.27
CA THR A 123 11.77 -9.67 -16.42
C THR A 123 11.01 -9.72 -17.75
N LYS A 124 11.48 -10.56 -18.67
CA LYS A 124 10.81 -10.76 -19.96
C LYS A 124 9.44 -11.42 -19.78
N GLY A 125 8.43 -10.94 -20.52
CA GLY A 125 7.08 -11.49 -20.48
C GLY A 125 6.22 -10.96 -19.33
N LEU A 126 6.69 -9.96 -18.59
CA LEU A 126 5.93 -9.26 -17.56
C LEU A 126 5.59 -7.84 -18.03
N GLU A 127 4.30 -7.54 -18.03
CA GLU A 127 3.75 -6.21 -18.32
C GLU A 127 3.02 -5.66 -17.10
N VAL A 128 3.08 -4.35 -16.87
CA VAL A 128 2.33 -3.67 -15.81
C VAL A 128 1.53 -2.54 -16.42
N ASN A 129 0.23 -2.56 -16.19
CA ASN A 129 -0.66 -1.45 -16.50
C ASN A 129 -0.91 -0.62 -15.24
N PHE A 130 -0.11 0.44 -15.08
CA PHE A 130 -0.27 1.43 -14.01
C PHE A 130 -1.45 2.37 -14.25
N ASN A 131 -1.96 2.96 -13.15
CA ASN A 131 -3.09 3.89 -13.14
C ASN A 131 -4.30 3.29 -13.87
N THR A 132 -4.56 2.01 -13.61
CA THR A 132 -5.58 1.22 -14.29
C THR A 132 -6.46 0.52 -13.25
N HIS A 133 -7.72 0.95 -13.19
CA HIS A 133 -8.69 0.42 -12.23
C HIS A 133 -9.43 -0.77 -12.84
N TRP A 134 -9.36 -1.93 -12.22
CA TRP A 134 -10.20 -3.06 -12.59
C TRP A 134 -11.67 -2.75 -12.27
N LYS A 135 -12.60 -3.30 -13.07
CA LYS A 135 -14.04 -3.05 -12.92
C LYS A 135 -14.83 -4.33 -12.69
N SER A 136 -14.48 -5.40 -13.40
CA SER A 136 -15.13 -6.71 -13.26
C SER A 136 -14.24 -7.81 -13.81
N ALA A 137 -14.50 -9.03 -13.33
CA ALA A 137 -13.93 -10.25 -13.87
C ALA A 137 -15.03 -11.29 -14.05
N GLU A 138 -14.99 -12.04 -15.14
CA GLU A 138 -15.96 -13.08 -15.49
C GLU A 138 -15.23 -14.29 -16.05
N TYR A 139 -15.65 -15.50 -15.68
CA TYR A 139 -15.10 -16.74 -16.26
C TYR A 139 -15.99 -17.23 -17.39
N ILE A 140 -15.48 -17.16 -18.63
CA ILE A 140 -16.24 -17.43 -19.85
C ILE A 140 -15.47 -18.44 -20.73
N ASN A 141 -16.07 -19.59 -21.02
CA ASN A 141 -15.49 -20.61 -21.92
C ASN A 141 -14.04 -21.00 -21.61
N GLY A 142 -13.69 -21.10 -20.32
CA GLY A 142 -12.36 -21.53 -19.89
C GLY A 142 -11.33 -20.39 -19.74
N LEU A 143 -11.76 -19.15 -19.93
CA LEU A 143 -10.92 -17.96 -19.79
C LEU A 143 -11.55 -16.95 -18.84
N TRP A 144 -10.73 -16.23 -18.10
CA TRP A 144 -11.09 -15.02 -17.39
C TRP A 144 -11.11 -13.84 -18.35
N LYS A 145 -12.22 -13.14 -18.39
CA LYS A 145 -12.39 -11.84 -19.01
C LYS A 145 -12.28 -10.79 -17.92
N VAL A 146 -11.31 -9.90 -18.01
CA VAL A 146 -11.10 -8.80 -17.06
C VAL A 146 -11.37 -7.48 -17.77
N ASN A 147 -12.32 -6.71 -17.24
CA ASN A 147 -12.61 -5.37 -17.68
C ASN A 147 -11.93 -4.38 -16.74
N ALA A 148 -11.24 -3.39 -17.28
CA ALA A 148 -10.56 -2.34 -16.56
C ALA A 148 -10.77 -0.98 -17.21
N GLU A 149 -10.37 0.08 -16.51
CA GLU A 149 -10.46 1.46 -17.00
C GLU A 149 -9.14 2.19 -16.74
N LYS A 150 -8.66 2.89 -17.77
CA LYS A 150 -7.49 3.77 -17.67
C LYS A 150 -7.82 5.11 -18.29
N LYS A 151 -7.77 6.19 -17.50
CA LYS A 151 -8.07 7.56 -17.96
C LYS A 151 -9.38 7.68 -18.74
N GLY A 152 -10.44 7.02 -18.24
CA GLY A 152 -11.76 6.99 -18.87
C GLY A 152 -11.89 6.08 -20.11
N GLN A 153 -10.85 5.35 -20.46
CA GLN A 153 -10.89 4.37 -21.57
C GLN A 153 -11.10 2.96 -21.01
N SER A 154 -12.12 2.28 -21.52
CA SER A 154 -12.35 0.86 -21.18
C SER A 154 -11.33 -0.04 -21.86
N LEU A 155 -10.77 -0.96 -21.09
CA LEU A 155 -9.80 -1.98 -21.49
C LEU A 155 -10.40 -3.37 -21.22
N GLU A 156 -10.02 -4.34 -22.04
CA GLU A 156 -10.46 -5.73 -21.91
C GLU A 156 -9.27 -6.67 -22.07
N PHE A 157 -9.09 -7.58 -21.10
CA PHE A 157 -7.99 -8.54 -21.07
C PHE A 157 -8.52 -9.94 -20.85
N TRP A 158 -7.81 -10.94 -21.40
CA TRP A 158 -8.19 -12.34 -21.29
C TRP A 158 -7.01 -13.19 -20.86
N ALA A 159 -7.24 -14.15 -19.94
CA ALA A 159 -6.26 -15.14 -19.53
C ALA A 159 -6.93 -16.40 -18.96
N PRO A 160 -6.30 -17.58 -19.05
CA PRO A 160 -6.76 -18.77 -18.37
C PRO A 160 -6.60 -18.71 -16.85
N ILE A 161 -5.69 -17.88 -16.33
CA ILE A 161 -5.40 -17.72 -14.91
C ILE A 161 -5.61 -16.27 -14.48
N LEU A 162 -6.39 -16.09 -13.42
CA LEU A 162 -6.57 -14.81 -12.73
C LEU A 162 -6.07 -14.95 -11.29
N ILE A 163 -5.26 -13.99 -10.84
CA ILE A 163 -4.78 -13.90 -9.47
C ILE A 163 -5.36 -12.63 -8.84
N ASP A 164 -6.09 -12.78 -7.74
CA ASP A 164 -6.44 -11.67 -6.87
C ASP A 164 -5.25 -11.36 -5.96
N ALA A 165 -4.68 -10.20 -6.13
CA ALA A 165 -3.62 -9.64 -5.30
C ALA A 165 -4.01 -8.24 -4.80
N THR A 166 -5.31 -7.95 -4.74
CA THR A 166 -5.83 -6.74 -4.09
C THR A 166 -5.61 -6.84 -2.59
N GLU A 167 -5.42 -5.70 -1.93
CA GLU A 167 -5.11 -5.68 -0.48
C GLU A 167 -6.27 -6.22 0.38
N LEU A 168 -7.51 -6.11 -0.08
CA LEU A 168 -8.71 -6.50 0.65
C LEU A 168 -9.44 -7.73 0.08
N GLY A 169 -8.88 -8.39 -0.95
CA GLY A 169 -9.53 -9.54 -1.59
C GLY A 169 -10.75 -9.14 -2.43
N ASP A 170 -10.75 -7.93 -2.99
CA ASP A 170 -11.91 -7.34 -3.66
C ASP A 170 -12.39 -8.15 -4.88
N VAL A 171 -11.46 -8.76 -5.62
CA VAL A 171 -11.81 -9.58 -6.79
C VAL A 171 -12.51 -10.85 -6.34
N ALA A 172 -11.95 -11.57 -5.35
CA ALA A 172 -12.54 -12.78 -4.81
C ALA A 172 -13.92 -12.52 -4.22
N ALA A 173 -14.09 -11.44 -3.45
CA ALA A 173 -15.36 -11.02 -2.90
C ALA A 173 -16.38 -10.72 -4.00
N SER A 174 -15.99 -9.99 -5.06
CA SER A 174 -16.87 -9.66 -6.19
C SER A 174 -17.35 -10.88 -6.99
N LEU A 175 -16.57 -11.95 -6.97
CA LEU A 175 -16.89 -13.24 -7.61
C LEU A 175 -17.72 -14.16 -6.72
N GLY A 176 -18.04 -13.74 -5.49
CA GLY A 176 -18.88 -14.50 -4.56
C GLY A 176 -18.13 -15.62 -3.84
N PHE A 177 -16.81 -15.58 -3.76
CA PHE A 177 -16.05 -16.49 -2.90
C PHE A 177 -16.37 -16.23 -1.44
N GLU A 178 -16.56 -17.30 -0.68
CA GLU A 178 -16.75 -17.22 0.77
C GLU A 178 -15.44 -16.79 1.45
N TYR A 179 -15.55 -15.88 2.40
CA TYR A 179 -14.43 -15.42 3.22
C TYR A 179 -14.89 -15.22 4.67
N ARG A 180 -13.95 -15.09 5.58
CA ARG A 180 -14.19 -14.79 6.99
C ARG A 180 -13.60 -13.45 7.35
N LEU A 181 -14.28 -12.71 8.22
CA LEU A 181 -13.81 -11.47 8.82
C LEU A 181 -13.70 -11.62 10.32
N GLY A 182 -12.76 -10.89 10.90
CA GLY A 182 -12.51 -10.93 12.34
C GLY A 182 -11.71 -12.15 12.78
N MET A 183 -11.92 -12.57 14.02
CA MET A 183 -11.23 -13.70 14.63
C MET A 183 -12.16 -14.90 14.73
N ASP A 184 -11.70 -16.06 14.25
CA ASP A 184 -12.41 -17.32 14.38
C ASP A 184 -12.38 -17.86 15.80
N ALA A 185 -13.38 -18.66 16.19
CA ALA A 185 -13.43 -19.30 17.48
C ALA A 185 -12.37 -20.42 17.62
N ARG A 186 -11.86 -20.59 18.84
CA ARG A 186 -10.80 -21.57 19.15
C ARG A 186 -11.17 -23.01 18.77
N ASP A 187 -12.40 -23.40 19.01
CA ASP A 187 -12.90 -24.74 18.69
C ASP A 187 -13.07 -24.99 17.18
N GLU A 188 -13.21 -23.94 16.38
CA GLU A 188 -13.28 -24.06 14.92
C GLU A 188 -11.91 -24.26 14.26
N ILE A 189 -10.88 -23.55 14.75
CA ILE A 189 -9.57 -23.52 14.07
C ILE A 189 -8.46 -24.25 14.87
N GLY A 190 -8.69 -24.56 16.15
CA GLY A 190 -7.74 -25.29 17.00
C GLY A 190 -6.52 -24.48 17.45
N GLU A 191 -6.53 -23.16 17.33
CA GLU A 191 -5.44 -22.31 17.79
C GLU A 191 -5.56 -21.93 19.27
N ALA A 192 -4.48 -22.12 20.03
CA ALA A 192 -4.48 -21.95 21.47
C ALA A 192 -4.81 -20.53 21.96
N PHE A 193 -4.47 -19.52 21.15
CA PHE A 193 -4.68 -18.10 21.46
C PHE A 193 -5.90 -17.49 20.79
N ALA A 194 -6.63 -18.26 19.98
CA ALA A 194 -7.89 -17.78 19.41
C ALA A 194 -8.93 -17.52 20.51
N PRO A 195 -9.85 -16.58 20.33
CA PRO A 195 -10.92 -16.31 21.29
C PRO A 195 -11.82 -17.53 21.47
N GLU A 196 -12.54 -17.60 22.60
CA GLU A 196 -13.51 -18.68 22.83
C GLU A 196 -14.71 -18.63 21.88
N GLN A 197 -15.07 -17.44 21.43
CA GLN A 197 -16.13 -17.18 20.47
C GLN A 197 -15.60 -16.30 19.35
N ALA A 198 -16.03 -16.56 18.11
CA ALA A 198 -15.72 -15.73 16.96
C ALA A 198 -16.21 -14.29 17.21
N ASN A 199 -15.53 -13.34 16.62
CA ASN A 199 -15.89 -11.91 16.68
C ASN A 199 -15.51 -11.20 15.39
N ASP A 200 -15.96 -9.94 15.24
CA ASP A 200 -15.76 -9.10 14.04
C ASP A 200 -14.55 -8.16 14.15
N ILE A 201 -13.62 -8.42 15.07
CA ILE A 201 -12.44 -7.58 15.29
C ILE A 201 -11.46 -7.79 14.15
N VAL A 202 -11.13 -6.73 13.43
CA VAL A 202 -10.11 -6.68 12.38
C VAL A 202 -8.91 -5.86 12.85
N GLN A 203 -7.81 -5.96 12.13
CA GLN A 203 -6.62 -5.17 12.42
C GLN A 203 -6.87 -3.68 12.13
N ASP A 204 -6.29 -2.82 12.95
CA ASP A 204 -6.29 -1.37 12.74
C ASP A 204 -5.62 -0.99 11.42
N LEU A 205 -6.09 0.09 10.84
CA LEU A 205 -5.48 0.74 9.69
C LEU A 205 -4.57 1.87 10.17
N THR A 206 -3.37 1.95 9.62
CA THR A 206 -2.50 3.11 9.79
C THR A 206 -2.33 3.84 8.46
N TYR A 207 -2.70 5.12 8.40
CA TYR A 207 -2.35 5.97 7.27
C TYR A 207 -0.92 6.51 7.50
N VAL A 208 0.08 5.79 7.01
CA VAL A 208 1.49 6.04 7.32
C VAL A 208 1.98 7.36 6.72
N VAL A 209 2.77 8.09 7.50
CA VAL A 209 3.43 9.32 7.05
C VAL A 209 4.94 9.14 7.14
N THR A 210 5.65 9.44 6.05
CA THR A 210 7.11 9.53 6.06
C THR A 210 7.54 10.95 6.37
N LEU A 211 8.27 11.13 7.48
CA LEU A 211 8.92 12.39 7.85
C LEU A 211 10.38 12.38 7.41
N LYS A 212 10.95 13.58 7.23
CA LYS A 212 12.37 13.82 6.97
C LYS A 212 12.92 14.81 7.97
N ASP A 213 14.14 14.55 8.41
CA ASP A 213 14.92 15.50 9.22
C ASP A 213 15.54 16.58 8.33
N PHE A 214 15.14 17.83 8.55
CA PHE A 214 15.66 19.02 7.85
C PHE A 214 16.77 19.72 8.64
N GLY A 215 17.22 19.11 9.73
CA GLY A 215 18.28 19.62 10.60
C GLY A 215 17.77 20.52 11.73
N GLN A 216 18.50 20.47 12.83
CA GLN A 216 18.19 21.25 14.03
C GLN A 216 18.11 22.76 13.71
N GLY A 217 17.08 23.43 14.25
CA GLY A 217 16.80 24.84 13.99
C GLY A 217 15.90 25.11 12.78
N SER A 218 15.58 24.08 11.98
CA SER A 218 14.54 24.19 10.95
C SER A 218 13.15 24.17 11.59
N ASP A 219 12.22 24.91 11.01
CA ASP A 219 10.80 24.80 11.33
C ASP A 219 10.06 24.25 10.11
N LYS A 220 9.55 23.01 10.23
CA LYS A 220 8.82 22.26 9.21
C LYS A 220 7.45 21.85 9.71
N THR A 221 6.92 22.58 10.69
CA THR A 221 5.63 22.29 11.28
C THR A 221 4.50 22.43 10.26
N ILE A 222 3.54 21.52 10.35
CA ILE A 222 2.30 21.59 9.57
C ILE A 222 1.30 22.55 10.25
N PRO A 223 0.33 23.09 9.52
CA PRO A 223 -0.79 23.81 10.13
C PRO A 223 -1.54 22.93 11.13
N LYS A 224 -2.14 23.55 12.16
CA LYS A 224 -2.94 22.83 13.15
C LYS A 224 -4.11 22.13 12.46
N PRO A 225 -4.21 20.79 12.53
CA PRO A 225 -5.34 20.05 11.97
C PRO A 225 -6.64 20.34 12.72
N ASP A 226 -7.77 20.15 12.04
CA ASP A 226 -9.08 20.22 12.66
C ASP A 226 -9.22 19.14 13.74
N ASN A 227 -10.00 19.47 14.78
CA ASN A 227 -10.29 18.58 15.91
C ASN A 227 -9.04 18.04 16.63
N TYR A 228 -7.93 18.77 16.58
CA TYR A 228 -6.71 18.39 17.31
C TYR A 228 -6.91 18.47 18.81
N ASP A 229 -6.68 17.35 19.49
CA ASP A 229 -6.64 17.22 20.93
C ASP A 229 -5.33 16.52 21.33
N PRO A 230 -4.41 17.15 22.08
CA PRO A 230 -3.16 16.52 22.51
C PRO A 230 -3.37 15.31 23.40
N ASP A 231 -4.50 15.24 24.13
CA ASP A 231 -4.79 14.12 25.03
C ASP A 231 -5.01 12.79 24.27
N GLU A 232 -5.37 12.87 22.97
CA GLU A 232 -5.48 11.70 22.07
C GLU A 232 -4.14 10.93 21.99
N PHE A 233 -3.01 11.65 22.10
CA PHE A 233 -1.66 11.10 21.92
C PHE A 233 -0.82 11.09 23.20
N ALA A 234 -1.42 11.41 24.35
CA ALA A 234 -0.68 11.60 25.61
C ALA A 234 0.10 10.35 26.06
N CYS A 235 -0.29 9.15 25.64
CA CYS A 235 0.38 7.91 25.98
C CYS A 235 1.34 7.36 24.86
N ALA A 236 1.65 8.18 23.84
CA ALA A 236 2.51 7.73 22.73
C ALA A 236 3.97 7.50 23.15
N CYS A 237 4.49 8.27 24.11
CA CYS A 237 5.86 8.14 24.63
C CYS A 237 6.02 8.73 26.03
N ALA A 238 7.22 8.76 26.57
CA ALA A 238 7.59 8.96 27.99
C ALA A 238 7.17 10.27 28.67
N HIS A 239 6.55 11.21 27.98
CA HIS A 239 5.89 12.33 28.64
C HIS A 239 4.47 11.98 29.10
N ALA A 240 3.99 10.80 28.75
CA ALA A 240 2.69 10.27 29.07
C ALA A 240 2.74 9.41 30.33
N ASP A 241 1.63 9.35 31.05
CA ASP A 241 1.48 8.44 32.18
C ASP A 241 1.69 6.98 31.70
N PRO A 242 2.51 6.20 32.41
CA PRO A 242 2.77 4.82 32.02
C PRO A 242 1.46 4.02 32.00
N ILE A 243 1.11 3.48 30.86
CA ILE A 243 -0.09 2.65 30.67
C ILE A 243 0.01 1.33 31.45
N THR A 244 1.22 0.87 31.74
CA THR A 244 1.45 -0.30 32.57
C THR A 244 2.72 -0.15 33.41
N ASP A 245 2.70 -0.66 34.65
CA ASP A 245 3.83 -0.68 35.60
C ASP A 245 5.08 -1.46 35.11
N ASN A 246 5.04 -2.06 33.91
CA ASN A 246 6.07 -2.97 33.42
C ASN A 246 6.77 -2.52 32.14
N ASP A 247 6.36 -1.41 31.51
CA ASP A 247 7.05 -0.89 30.34
C ASP A 247 7.79 0.40 30.75
N PRO A 248 9.14 0.38 30.80
CA PRO A 248 9.88 1.60 31.00
C PRO A 248 9.55 2.50 29.82
N THR A 249 8.78 3.53 30.10
CA THR A 249 8.32 4.58 29.21
C THR A 249 9.32 4.80 28.08
N LEU A 250 8.95 4.41 26.87
CA LEU A 250 9.73 4.67 25.68
C LEU A 250 9.96 6.16 25.59
N ASP A 251 11.19 6.60 25.64
CA ASP A 251 11.50 7.99 25.37
C ASP A 251 11.04 8.35 23.95
N CYS A 252 10.64 9.60 23.73
CA CYS A 252 10.01 10.01 22.47
C CYS A 252 10.97 9.93 21.27
N GLN A 253 12.28 10.02 21.48
CA GLN A 253 13.26 9.73 20.43
C GLN A 253 13.24 8.24 20.05
N LYS A 254 13.14 7.36 21.04
CA LYS A 254 13.06 5.91 20.79
C LYS A 254 11.76 5.52 20.10
N MET A 255 10.65 6.22 20.36
CA MET A 255 9.40 6.09 19.59
C MET A 255 9.65 6.41 18.11
N LEU A 256 10.30 7.54 17.81
CA LEU A 256 10.65 7.90 16.43
C LEU A 256 11.64 6.92 15.79
N ASP A 257 12.60 6.41 16.56
CA ASP A 257 13.59 5.44 16.08
C ASP A 257 12.97 4.07 15.78
N TYR A 258 11.71 3.82 16.14
CA TYR A 258 10.96 2.63 15.71
C TYR A 258 11.00 2.46 14.21
N GLY A 259 10.56 3.48 13.48
CA GLY A 259 10.48 3.49 12.03
C GLY A 259 11.56 4.35 11.36
N LYS A 260 12.75 4.48 11.97
CA LYS A 260 13.84 5.25 11.39
C LYS A 260 14.36 4.60 10.11
N LEU A 261 14.20 5.31 9.00
CA LEU A 261 14.61 4.90 7.67
C LEU A 261 16.04 5.44 7.36
N PRO A 262 16.69 4.92 6.30
CA PRO A 262 17.90 5.55 5.77
C PRO A 262 17.70 7.04 5.45
N ASN A 263 18.81 7.77 5.32
CA ASN A 263 18.87 9.18 4.89
C ASN A 263 18.08 10.17 5.76
N GLY A 264 17.96 9.87 7.07
CA GLY A 264 17.30 10.77 8.03
C GLY A 264 15.80 10.91 7.82
N LYS A 265 15.16 9.84 7.35
CA LYS A 265 13.71 9.76 7.24
C LYS A 265 13.13 8.88 8.34
N TYR A 266 11.83 8.99 8.57
CA TYR A 266 11.10 8.28 9.63
C TYR A 266 9.73 7.85 9.11
N MET A 267 9.46 6.56 9.17
CA MET A 267 8.13 5.98 8.95
C MET A 267 7.31 6.15 10.23
N ILE A 268 6.27 6.97 10.18
CA ILE A 268 5.36 7.16 11.30
C ILE A 268 4.22 6.15 11.16
N ASN A 269 4.38 5.07 11.89
CA ASN A 269 3.46 3.94 12.04
C ASN A 269 3.54 3.50 13.49
N TRP A 270 2.81 4.19 14.40
CA TRP A 270 2.97 3.99 15.84
C TRP A 270 1.66 3.51 16.48
N PRO A 271 1.62 2.27 17.00
CA PRO A 271 0.39 1.66 17.49
C PRO A 271 -0.08 2.18 18.85
N ASN A 272 0.85 2.66 19.72
CA ASN A 272 0.50 3.05 21.08
C ASN A 272 0.07 4.53 21.12
N CYS A 273 -1.23 4.80 21.18
CA CYS A 273 -1.77 6.16 21.17
C CYS A 273 -1.15 7.01 20.04
N GLY A 274 -0.93 6.40 18.90
CA GLY A 274 -0.32 7.02 17.73
C GLY A 274 -1.33 7.26 16.61
N ASN A 275 -0.96 6.84 15.41
CA ASN A 275 -1.76 7.14 14.22
C ASN A 275 -2.58 5.96 13.68
N ASP A 276 -2.80 4.93 14.48
CA ASP A 276 -3.72 3.85 14.12
C ASP A 276 -5.17 4.33 14.11
N HIS A 277 -5.95 3.82 13.19
CA HIS A 277 -7.36 4.13 13.00
C HIS A 277 -8.14 2.83 12.83
N TYR A 278 -9.04 2.52 13.78
CA TYR A 278 -9.82 1.30 13.73
C TYR A 278 -11.00 1.43 12.76
N VAL A 279 -11.00 0.62 11.71
CA VAL A 279 -12.09 0.53 10.75
C VAL A 279 -12.03 -0.79 9.98
N ASN A 280 -13.18 -1.41 9.72
CA ASN A 280 -13.30 -2.50 8.76
C ASN A 280 -13.60 -1.91 7.36
N LEU A 281 -12.63 -1.95 6.45
CA LEU A 281 -12.78 -1.46 5.08
C LEU A 281 -13.36 -2.50 4.11
N VAL A 282 -13.36 -3.78 4.46
CA VAL A 282 -13.61 -4.87 3.51
C VAL A 282 -15.02 -4.79 2.91
N GLU A 283 -16.03 -4.50 3.74
CA GLU A 283 -17.45 -4.50 3.31
C GLU A 283 -17.97 -3.11 2.94
N LEU A 284 -17.10 -2.10 2.92
CA LEU A 284 -17.49 -0.74 2.56
C LEU A 284 -17.51 -0.54 1.05
N SER A 285 -18.42 0.32 0.57
CA SER A 285 -18.38 0.82 -0.80
C SER A 285 -17.11 1.65 -1.06
N PRO A 286 -16.69 1.85 -2.30
CA PRO A 286 -15.53 2.68 -2.62
C PRO A 286 -15.60 4.09 -2.01
N GLU A 287 -16.77 4.72 -2.06
CA GLU A 287 -16.98 6.06 -1.49
C GLU A 287 -16.95 6.08 0.04
N GLU A 288 -17.35 4.98 0.69
CA GLU A 288 -17.22 4.82 2.15
C GLU A 288 -15.77 4.59 2.54
N ARG A 289 -15.04 3.75 1.80
CA ARG A 289 -13.60 3.54 1.99
C ARG A 289 -12.83 4.86 1.91
N GLU A 290 -13.08 5.67 0.88
CA GLU A 290 -12.44 6.97 0.71
C GLU A 290 -12.66 7.88 1.92
N ARG A 291 -13.91 7.95 2.43
CA ARG A 291 -14.21 8.73 3.64
C ARG A 291 -13.49 8.23 4.89
N GLU A 292 -13.39 6.92 5.07
CA GLU A 292 -12.69 6.35 6.23
C GLU A 292 -11.16 6.53 6.10
N LEU A 293 -10.61 6.39 4.91
CA LEU A 293 -9.19 6.67 4.64
C LEU A 293 -8.84 8.14 4.89
N GLU A 294 -9.74 9.07 4.55
CA GLU A 294 -9.54 10.48 4.88
C GLU A 294 -9.53 10.71 6.41
N LYS A 295 -10.40 10.04 7.18
CA LYS A 295 -10.34 10.11 8.65
C LYS A 295 -9.03 9.58 9.19
N ALA A 296 -8.53 8.45 8.69
CA ALA A 296 -7.25 7.89 9.06
C ALA A 296 -6.09 8.85 8.73
N LYS A 297 -6.12 9.49 7.56
CA LYS A 297 -5.18 10.55 7.16
C LYS A 297 -5.21 11.71 8.15
N GLN A 298 -6.39 12.17 8.56
CA GLN A 298 -6.53 13.24 9.55
C GLN A 298 -5.99 12.82 10.93
N THR A 299 -6.18 11.57 11.37
CA THR A 299 -5.56 11.05 12.59
C THR A 299 -4.04 11.14 12.51
N SER A 300 -3.44 10.73 11.39
CA SER A 300 -2.00 10.83 11.19
C SER A 300 -1.50 12.27 11.18
N LEU A 301 -2.22 13.20 10.54
CA LEU A 301 -1.84 14.61 10.56
C LEU A 301 -1.90 15.20 11.97
N ARG A 302 -2.91 14.83 12.81
CA ARG A 302 -2.96 15.24 14.22
C ARG A 302 -1.77 14.70 15.00
N PHE A 303 -1.38 13.44 14.76
CA PHE A 303 -0.21 12.85 15.41
C PHE A 303 1.09 13.51 14.97
N ILE A 304 1.26 13.85 13.69
CA ILE A 304 2.41 14.63 13.21
C ILE A 304 2.48 16.01 13.90
N TYR A 305 1.33 16.69 14.00
CA TYR A 305 1.28 17.97 14.70
C TYR A 305 1.69 17.83 16.17
N TYR A 306 1.25 16.77 16.86
CA TYR A 306 1.67 16.43 18.21
C TYR A 306 3.18 16.22 18.32
N ILE A 307 3.77 15.42 17.44
CA ILE A 307 5.22 15.19 17.37
C ILE A 307 5.98 16.51 17.22
N GLN A 308 5.49 17.41 16.39
CA GLN A 308 6.17 18.67 16.09
C GLN A 308 6.00 19.71 17.22
N HIS A 309 4.82 19.82 17.82
CA HIS A 309 4.48 20.90 18.75
C HIS A 309 4.60 20.50 20.21
N GLU A 310 4.05 19.36 20.61
CA GLU A 310 4.09 18.92 22.01
C GLU A 310 5.42 18.23 22.34
N LEU A 311 5.94 17.41 21.42
CA LEU A 311 7.22 16.73 21.62
C LEU A 311 8.43 17.56 21.15
N GLY A 312 8.21 18.67 20.44
CA GLY A 312 9.24 19.64 20.06
C GLY A 312 10.09 19.27 18.83
N PHE A 313 9.73 18.23 18.05
CA PHE A 313 10.47 17.81 16.85
C PHE A 313 10.12 18.67 15.62
N LYS A 314 10.17 19.99 15.74
CA LYS A 314 9.79 20.93 14.66
C LYS A 314 10.62 20.81 13.39
N HIS A 315 11.81 20.23 13.48
CA HIS A 315 12.70 20.00 12.34
C HIS A 315 12.32 18.79 11.49
N LEU A 316 11.40 17.94 11.95
CA LEU A 316 10.85 16.83 11.18
C LEU A 316 9.65 17.33 10.35
N GLY A 317 9.76 17.25 9.03
CA GLY A 317 8.71 17.66 8.11
C GLY A 317 8.29 16.51 7.19
N ILE A 318 7.15 16.63 6.53
CA ILE A 318 6.66 15.63 5.58
C ILE A 318 7.67 15.49 4.43
N ALA A 319 8.07 14.27 4.11
CA ALA A 319 8.97 13.94 3.02
C ALA A 319 8.17 13.81 1.72
N ALA A 320 7.86 14.94 1.08
CA ALA A 320 6.99 14.99 -0.11
C ALA A 320 7.49 14.12 -1.29
N ASP A 321 8.77 13.74 -1.29
CA ASP A 321 9.37 12.88 -2.31
C ASP A 321 9.14 11.37 -2.08
N GLU A 322 8.49 10.98 -0.97
CA GLU A 322 8.22 9.59 -0.59
C GLU A 322 6.76 9.15 -0.83
N TYR A 323 6.04 9.87 -1.65
CA TYR A 323 4.66 9.54 -1.99
C TYR A 323 4.48 9.32 -3.49
N PRO A 324 3.54 8.44 -3.90
CA PRO A 324 3.28 8.15 -5.31
C PRO A 324 2.58 9.30 -6.05
N THR A 325 1.91 10.20 -5.32
CA THR A 325 1.20 11.38 -5.85
C THR A 325 1.57 12.62 -5.04
N GLU A 326 1.26 13.79 -5.55
CA GLU A 326 1.52 15.07 -4.85
C GLU A 326 0.39 15.45 -3.87
N ASP A 327 -0.74 14.70 -3.84
CA ASP A 327 -1.95 14.99 -3.05
C ASP A 327 -1.95 14.32 -1.68
#